data_3617c3d0d6612e984e566f0fa446f07f
#
_entry.id   3617c3d0d6612e984e566f0fa446f07f
#
_cell.length_a   1.000
_cell.length_b   1.000
_cell.length_c   1.000
_cell.angle_alpha   90.00
_cell.angle_beta   90.00
_cell.angle_gamma   90.00
#
_symmetry.space_group_name_H-M   'P 1'
#
loop_
_entity.id
_entity.type
_entity.pdbx_description
1 polymer ?
#
loop_
_entity_poly.entity_id
_entity_poly.type
_entity_poly.pdbx_seq_one_letter_code
_entity_poly.pdbx_strand_id
1 'polypeptide(L)'
;MNKIIYFVILLLGTHWYSAQNQTDVSFVKYEELEKRIQSERDKLLVVNFWATTCAPCVKELPYFMEVNNKYKKDPKFKMLLVSLDRAVDKERVLKFIKNKNLGAEVILLDDIKRMNTWIPRFEKNWDGNIPVTIFYKNGEKVHFNNGEMSKEDLENTIAKHLN
;
A
#
# COMPACT_ATOMS: atom_id res chain seq x y z
N MET A 1 11.92 -67.62 -0.90
CA MET A 1 10.91 -66.71 -1.40
C MET A 1 10.98 -65.42 -0.56
N ASN A 2 11.75 -64.42 -1.00
CA ASN A 2 11.95 -63.16 -0.27
C ASN A 2 10.95 -62.13 -0.75
N LYS A 3 10.09 -61.69 0.14
CA LYS A 3 9.16 -60.59 -0.09
C LYS A 3 9.90 -59.27 0.24
N ILE A 4 10.20 -58.49 -0.76
CA ILE A 4 10.75 -57.12 -0.62
C ILE A 4 9.55 -56.18 -0.41
N ILE A 5 9.47 -55.61 0.78
CA ILE A 5 8.46 -54.61 1.11
C ILE A 5 9.03 -53.23 0.74
N TYR A 6 8.50 -52.60 -0.31
CA TYR A 6 8.81 -51.20 -0.67
C TYR A 6 8.07 -50.25 0.27
N PHE A 7 8.84 -49.55 1.09
CA PHE A 7 8.33 -48.45 1.92
C PHE A 7 8.32 -47.17 1.04
N VAL A 8 7.13 -46.78 0.58
CA VAL A 8 6.95 -45.51 -0.11
C VAL A 8 6.84 -44.42 0.95
N ILE A 9 7.92 -43.67 1.15
CA ILE A 9 7.92 -42.46 2.00
C ILE A 9 7.27 -41.34 1.21
N LEU A 10 6.02 -41.03 1.54
CA LEU A 10 5.28 -39.88 1.03
C LEU A 10 5.81 -38.60 1.74
N LEU A 11 6.73 -37.89 1.11
CA LEU A 11 7.20 -36.58 1.57
C LEU A 11 6.09 -35.54 1.36
N LEU A 12 5.26 -35.35 2.40
CA LEU A 12 4.35 -34.22 2.48
C LEU A 12 5.18 -32.95 2.68
N GLY A 13 5.50 -32.28 1.58
CA GLY A 13 6.11 -30.96 1.60
C GLY A 13 5.15 -29.96 2.23
N THR A 14 5.31 -29.64 3.50
CA THR A 14 4.63 -28.54 4.15
C THR A 14 5.20 -27.24 3.59
N HIS A 15 4.51 -26.66 2.61
CA HIS A 15 4.79 -25.29 2.20
C HIS A 15 4.42 -24.36 3.37
N TRP A 16 5.43 -23.97 4.12
CA TRP A 16 5.30 -22.89 5.08
C TRP A 16 5.14 -21.59 4.30
N TYR A 17 3.89 -21.13 4.16
CA TYR A 17 3.62 -19.76 3.74
C TYR A 17 4.11 -18.85 4.86
N SER A 18 5.33 -18.34 4.70
CA SER A 18 5.85 -17.29 5.55
C SER A 18 4.99 -16.05 5.30
N ALA A 19 4.15 -15.69 6.26
CA ALA A 19 3.53 -14.39 6.28
C ALA A 19 4.67 -13.36 6.35
N GLN A 20 4.94 -12.67 5.25
CA GLN A 20 5.93 -11.59 5.24
C GLN A 20 5.40 -10.47 6.13
N ASN A 21 5.81 -10.48 7.39
CA ASN A 21 5.77 -9.28 8.20
C ASN A 21 6.69 -8.27 7.52
N GLN A 22 6.14 -7.14 7.09
CA GLN A 22 6.93 -6.05 6.51
C GLN A 22 7.90 -5.55 7.60
N THR A 23 9.12 -6.08 7.59
CA THR A 23 10.19 -5.74 8.55
C THR A 23 11.03 -4.57 8.08
N ASP A 24 10.81 -4.11 6.85
CA ASP A 24 11.53 -2.98 6.26
C ASP A 24 10.59 -2.13 5.37
N VAL A 25 10.90 -0.83 5.28
CA VAL A 25 10.22 0.14 4.43
C VAL A 25 11.19 0.55 3.34
N SER A 26 10.79 0.40 2.08
CA SER A 26 11.59 0.87 0.95
C SER A 26 11.56 2.39 0.88
N PHE A 27 12.75 2.98 0.63
CA PHE A 27 12.91 4.40 0.35
C PHE A 27 12.97 4.58 -1.15
N VAL A 28 12.14 5.46 -1.67
CA VAL A 28 12.07 5.71 -3.11
C VAL A 28 12.07 7.20 -3.40
N LYS A 29 12.52 7.56 -4.61
CA LYS A 29 12.31 8.88 -5.20
C LYS A 29 11.04 8.84 -6.05
N TYR A 30 10.60 10.03 -6.48
CA TYR A 30 9.36 10.16 -7.26
C TYR A 30 9.33 9.21 -8.47
N GLU A 31 10.40 9.14 -9.24
CA GLU A 31 10.47 8.32 -10.46
C GLU A 31 10.33 6.80 -10.20
N GLU A 32 10.82 6.35 -9.04
CA GLU A 32 10.66 4.96 -8.60
C GLU A 32 9.24 4.67 -8.13
N LEU A 33 8.62 5.61 -7.38
CA LEU A 33 7.22 5.50 -7.00
C LEU A 33 6.30 5.50 -8.23
N GLU A 34 6.56 6.37 -9.22
CA GLU A 34 5.81 6.39 -10.48
C GLU A 34 5.89 5.03 -11.21
N LYS A 35 7.09 4.46 -11.32
CA LYS A 35 7.29 3.11 -11.89
C LYS A 35 6.54 2.05 -11.08
N ARG A 36 6.56 2.15 -9.76
CA ARG A 36 5.83 1.22 -8.88
C ARG A 36 4.33 1.29 -9.10
N ILE A 37 3.76 2.49 -9.23
CA ILE A 37 2.34 2.69 -9.57
C ILE A 37 2.04 2.08 -10.94
N GLN A 38 2.87 2.33 -11.95
CA GLN A 38 2.70 1.80 -13.31
C GLN A 38 2.83 0.26 -13.38
N SER A 39 3.58 -0.36 -12.48
CA SER A 39 3.71 -1.83 -12.44
C SER A 39 2.43 -2.55 -11.98
N GLU A 40 1.49 -1.85 -11.35
CA GLU A 40 0.21 -2.38 -10.86
C GLU A 40 -0.98 -2.03 -11.78
N ARG A 41 -0.70 -1.72 -13.05
CA ARG A 41 -1.73 -1.25 -13.99
C ARG A 41 -2.85 -2.26 -14.30
N ASP A 42 -2.67 -3.53 -14.01
CA ASP A 42 -3.68 -4.59 -14.13
C ASP A 42 -4.69 -4.60 -12.97
N LYS A 43 -4.51 -3.72 -11.99
CA LYS A 43 -5.32 -3.67 -10.76
C LYS A 43 -6.00 -2.32 -10.56
N LEU A 44 -7.00 -2.31 -9.68
CA LEU A 44 -7.38 -1.09 -8.98
C LEU A 44 -6.36 -0.85 -7.88
N LEU A 45 -5.51 0.16 -8.06
CA LEU A 45 -4.50 0.57 -7.10
C LEU A 45 -5.00 1.79 -6.32
N VAL A 46 -5.07 1.66 -4.99
CA VAL A 46 -5.37 2.74 -4.05
C VAL A 46 -4.06 3.22 -3.45
N VAL A 47 -3.67 4.47 -3.72
CA VAL A 47 -2.45 5.11 -3.21
C VAL A 47 -2.85 6.18 -2.21
N ASN A 48 -2.50 5.99 -0.94
CA ASN A 48 -2.77 6.98 0.12
C ASN A 48 -1.45 7.63 0.58
N PHE A 49 -1.38 8.96 0.52
CA PHE A 49 -0.25 9.75 0.99
C PHE A 49 -0.51 10.23 2.42
N TRP A 50 0.42 9.92 3.31
CA TRP A 50 0.28 10.15 4.75
C TRP A 50 1.62 10.43 5.43
N ALA A 51 1.60 10.76 6.73
CA ALA A 51 2.79 10.82 7.56
C ALA A 51 2.45 10.47 9.01
N THR A 52 3.44 9.99 9.77
CA THR A 52 3.25 9.62 11.18
C THR A 52 2.87 10.79 12.07
N THR A 53 3.17 12.02 11.66
CA THR A 53 2.88 13.28 12.37
C THR A 53 1.60 13.96 11.90
N CYS A 54 0.92 13.41 10.91
CA CYS A 54 -0.32 13.94 10.35
C CYS A 54 -1.53 13.36 11.09
N ALA A 55 -2.13 14.14 11.98
CA ALA A 55 -3.25 13.67 12.81
C ALA A 55 -4.46 13.15 12.02
N PRO A 56 -4.99 13.84 10.99
CA PRO A 56 -6.09 13.31 10.18
C PRO A 56 -5.70 12.05 9.41
N CYS A 57 -4.44 11.95 8.93
CA CYS A 57 -3.96 10.72 8.28
C CYS A 57 -4.01 9.54 9.25
N VAL A 58 -3.48 9.71 10.47
CA VAL A 58 -3.46 8.67 11.50
C VAL A 58 -4.86 8.23 11.90
N LYS A 59 -5.83 9.14 11.86
CA LYS A 59 -7.22 8.88 12.19
C LYS A 59 -7.91 8.00 11.15
N GLU A 60 -7.64 8.18 9.86
CA GLU A 60 -8.26 7.39 8.78
C GLU A 60 -7.62 6.01 8.57
N LEU A 61 -6.33 5.82 8.90
CA LEU A 61 -5.60 4.57 8.64
C LEU A 61 -6.30 3.30 9.15
N PRO A 62 -6.95 3.24 10.32
CA PRO A 62 -7.71 2.07 10.75
C PRO A 62 -8.77 1.65 9.73
N TYR A 63 -9.50 2.59 9.14
CA TYR A 63 -10.51 2.32 8.11
C TYR A 63 -9.88 1.77 6.85
N PHE A 64 -8.73 2.34 6.43
CA PHE A 64 -7.96 1.82 5.31
C PHE A 64 -7.51 0.38 5.54
N MET A 65 -7.08 0.03 6.76
CA MET A 65 -6.67 -1.34 7.09
C MET A 65 -7.84 -2.32 7.10
N GLU A 66 -9.02 -1.93 7.59
CA GLU A 66 -10.23 -2.75 7.51
C GLU A 66 -10.60 -3.02 6.04
N VAL A 67 -10.61 -1.98 5.22
CA VAL A 67 -10.92 -2.09 3.79
C VAL A 67 -9.84 -2.89 3.05
N ASN A 68 -8.57 -2.66 3.33
CA ASN A 68 -7.49 -3.47 2.76
C ASN A 68 -7.65 -4.95 3.11
N ASN A 69 -7.99 -5.28 4.35
CA ASN A 69 -8.21 -6.66 4.77
C ASN A 69 -9.38 -7.34 4.04
N LYS A 70 -10.41 -6.57 3.68
CA LYS A 70 -11.56 -7.05 2.90
C LYS A 70 -11.16 -7.40 1.46
N TYR A 71 -10.33 -6.56 0.82
CA TYR A 71 -10.02 -6.66 -0.61
C TYR A 71 -8.65 -7.27 -0.95
N LYS A 72 -7.69 -7.35 -0.03
CA LYS A 72 -6.29 -7.78 -0.30
C LYS A 72 -6.14 -9.17 -0.91
N LYS A 73 -7.18 -10.02 -0.86
CA LYS A 73 -7.19 -11.35 -1.48
C LYS A 73 -7.66 -11.30 -2.93
N ASP A 74 -8.27 -10.20 -3.37
CA ASP A 74 -8.66 -10.01 -4.76
C ASP A 74 -7.39 -9.69 -5.59
N PRO A 75 -7.07 -10.49 -6.62
CA PRO A 75 -5.91 -10.24 -7.45
C PRO A 75 -5.98 -8.94 -8.24
N LYS A 76 -7.18 -8.38 -8.40
CA LYS A 76 -7.41 -7.09 -9.08
C LYS A 76 -7.32 -5.88 -8.14
N PHE A 77 -6.99 -6.06 -6.87
CA PHE A 77 -6.90 -4.98 -5.89
C PHE A 77 -5.49 -4.85 -5.31
N LYS A 78 -5.06 -3.63 -5.09
CA LYS A 78 -3.84 -3.31 -4.35
C LYS A 78 -4.02 -2.00 -3.58
N MET A 79 -3.55 -1.96 -2.34
CA MET A 79 -3.43 -0.74 -1.55
C MET A 79 -1.95 -0.46 -1.27
N LEU A 80 -1.53 0.78 -1.48
CA LEU A 80 -0.18 1.28 -1.27
C LEU A 80 -0.25 2.51 -0.36
N LEU A 81 0.44 2.47 0.76
CA LEU A 81 0.58 3.60 1.68
C LEU A 81 1.93 4.29 1.43
N VAL A 82 1.90 5.54 1.01
CA VAL A 82 3.09 6.35 0.71
C VAL A 82 3.33 7.31 1.86
N SER A 83 4.32 7.00 2.71
CA SER A 83 4.73 7.90 3.79
C SER A 83 5.56 9.07 3.24
N LEU A 84 5.23 10.27 3.68
CA LEU A 84 5.99 11.51 3.45
C LEU A 84 6.88 11.88 4.66
N ASP A 85 7.09 10.94 5.58
CA ASP A 85 8.09 11.11 6.63
C ASP A 85 9.51 11.18 6.02
N ARG A 86 10.45 11.83 6.70
CA ARG A 86 11.83 11.95 6.22
C ARG A 86 12.58 10.63 6.43
N ALA A 87 13.57 10.36 5.59
CA ALA A 87 14.41 9.16 5.69
C ALA A 87 15.09 9.02 7.08
N VAL A 88 15.46 10.12 7.73
CA VAL A 88 16.02 10.12 9.08
C VAL A 88 15.03 9.63 10.15
N ASP A 89 13.75 9.64 9.87
CA ASP A 89 12.67 9.22 10.78
C ASP A 89 12.26 7.74 10.57
N LYS A 90 13.04 6.95 9.81
CA LYS A 90 12.75 5.54 9.47
C LYS A 90 12.28 4.72 10.67
N GLU A 91 13.02 4.77 11.77
CA GLU A 91 12.72 3.98 12.96
C GLU A 91 11.33 4.34 13.55
N ARG A 92 10.96 5.62 13.51
CA ARG A 92 9.62 6.06 13.92
C ARG A 92 8.55 5.46 13.03
N VAL A 93 8.76 5.47 11.70
CA VAL A 93 7.82 4.91 10.72
C VAL A 93 7.67 3.40 10.93
N LEU A 94 8.77 2.65 11.06
CA LEU A 94 8.74 1.21 11.32
C LEU A 94 7.99 0.86 12.61
N LYS A 95 8.27 1.60 13.70
CA LYS A 95 7.57 1.42 14.98
C LYS A 95 6.07 1.73 14.84
N PHE A 96 5.73 2.77 14.07
CA PHE A 96 4.34 3.14 13.81
C PHE A 96 3.60 2.04 13.04
N ILE A 97 4.18 1.54 11.94
CA ILE A 97 3.63 0.43 11.12
C ILE A 97 3.33 -0.78 12.00
N LYS A 98 4.29 -1.17 12.83
CA LYS A 98 4.14 -2.30 13.76
C LYS A 98 3.03 -2.05 14.80
N ASN A 99 3.04 -0.89 15.46
CA ASN A 99 2.09 -0.57 16.53
C ASN A 99 0.65 -0.42 16.02
N LYS A 100 0.48 0.06 14.79
CA LYS A 100 -0.82 0.23 14.13
C LYS A 100 -1.23 -0.98 13.29
N ASN A 101 -0.37 -2.01 13.22
CA ASN A 101 -0.62 -3.22 12.44
C ASN A 101 -1.01 -2.92 10.99
N LEU A 102 -0.23 -2.04 10.32
CA LEU A 102 -0.51 -1.67 8.94
C LEU A 102 -0.23 -2.86 8.02
N GLY A 103 -1.28 -3.54 7.57
CA GLY A 103 -1.22 -4.73 6.73
C GLY A 103 -1.19 -4.47 5.23
N ALA A 104 -1.09 -3.20 4.79
CA ALA A 104 -0.84 -2.80 3.41
C ALA A 104 0.66 -2.59 3.18
N GLU A 105 1.09 -2.59 1.91
CA GLU A 105 2.47 -2.20 1.56
C GLU A 105 2.70 -0.73 1.90
N VAL A 106 3.82 -0.44 2.57
CA VAL A 106 4.24 0.93 2.91
C VAL A 106 5.54 1.24 2.19
N ILE A 107 5.57 2.39 1.51
CA ILE A 107 6.75 2.98 0.88
C ILE A 107 6.99 4.35 1.50
N LEU A 108 8.25 4.74 1.72
CA LEU A 108 8.62 6.08 2.15
C LEU A 108 9.14 6.87 0.95
N LEU A 109 8.44 7.96 0.59
CA LEU A 109 8.85 8.86 -0.49
C LEU A 109 9.84 9.90 0.05
N ASP A 110 11.12 9.59 -0.06
CA ASP A 110 12.22 10.47 0.37
C ASP A 110 12.56 11.50 -0.73
N ASP A 111 11.58 12.37 -1.04
CA ASP A 111 11.73 13.36 -2.12
C ASP A 111 11.10 14.72 -1.81
N ILE A 112 11.06 15.07 -0.54
CA ILE A 112 10.43 16.31 -0.03
C ILE A 112 11.01 17.56 -0.72
N LYS A 113 12.31 17.59 -1.00
CA LYS A 113 12.97 18.75 -1.64
C LYS A 113 12.43 19.06 -3.05
N ARG A 114 11.81 18.08 -3.72
CA ARG A 114 11.26 18.24 -5.08
C ARG A 114 9.73 18.21 -5.11
N MET A 115 9.05 18.44 -3.99
CA MET A 115 7.57 18.41 -3.90
C MET A 115 6.90 19.23 -4.99
N ASN A 116 7.38 20.46 -5.24
CA ASN A 116 6.84 21.33 -6.29
C ASN A 116 6.99 20.74 -7.72
N THR A 117 7.86 19.76 -7.90
CA THR A 117 8.08 19.08 -9.19
C THR A 117 7.15 17.90 -9.37
N TRP A 118 6.99 17.05 -8.32
CA TRP A 118 6.27 15.80 -8.46
C TRP A 118 4.80 15.88 -8.02
N ILE A 119 4.39 16.77 -7.09
CA ILE A 119 2.98 16.93 -6.69
C ILE A 119 2.08 17.18 -7.90
N PRO A 120 2.36 18.15 -8.79
CA PRO A 120 1.49 18.42 -9.94
C PRO A 120 1.41 17.28 -10.96
N ARG A 121 2.37 16.33 -10.93
CA ARG A 121 2.35 15.14 -11.79
C ARG A 121 1.35 14.11 -11.32
N PHE A 122 1.13 14.00 -10.01
CA PHE A 122 0.05 13.19 -9.45
C PHE A 122 -1.32 13.84 -9.67
N GLU A 123 -1.45 15.12 -9.27
CA GLU A 123 -2.67 15.89 -9.42
C GLU A 123 -2.37 17.38 -9.46
N LYS A 124 -2.86 18.06 -10.49
CA LYS A 124 -2.59 19.51 -10.71
C LYS A 124 -3.19 20.39 -9.60
N ASN A 125 -4.31 19.94 -9.03
CA ASN A 125 -5.03 20.66 -7.99
C ASN A 125 -4.62 20.24 -6.57
N TRP A 126 -3.59 19.38 -6.43
CA TRP A 126 -3.06 19.01 -5.13
C TRP A 126 -2.12 20.10 -4.62
N ASP A 127 -2.49 20.72 -3.52
CA ASP A 127 -1.74 21.80 -2.86
C ASP A 127 -0.61 21.32 -1.94
N GLY A 128 -0.40 19.98 -1.85
CA GLY A 128 0.62 19.36 -0.99
C GLY A 128 0.13 19.01 0.41
N ASN A 129 -1.13 19.28 0.75
CA ASN A 129 -1.72 18.85 2.01
C ASN A 129 -1.94 17.33 2.03
N ILE A 130 -1.89 16.71 3.22
CA ILE A 130 -2.20 15.30 3.46
C ILE A 130 -3.25 15.17 4.57
N PRO A 131 -4.04 14.08 4.58
CA PRO A 131 -3.99 12.93 3.67
C PRO A 131 -4.52 13.22 2.27
N VAL A 132 -4.03 12.45 1.30
CA VAL A 132 -4.56 12.43 -0.07
C VAL A 132 -4.66 10.97 -0.53
N THR A 133 -5.75 10.62 -1.20
CA THR A 133 -5.93 9.29 -1.76
C THR A 133 -6.17 9.37 -3.26
N ILE A 134 -5.37 8.65 -4.04
CA ILE A 134 -5.48 8.57 -5.49
C ILE A 134 -5.79 7.13 -5.90
N PHE A 135 -6.75 6.97 -6.79
CA PHE A 135 -7.14 5.67 -7.34
C PHE A 135 -6.69 5.59 -8.79
N TYR A 136 -6.03 4.49 -9.12
CA TYR A 136 -5.60 4.17 -10.47
C TYR A 136 -6.26 2.88 -10.95
N LYS A 137 -6.72 2.87 -12.19
CA LYS A 137 -7.21 1.66 -12.88
C LYS A 137 -6.59 1.63 -14.28
N ASN A 138 -6.04 0.49 -14.66
CA ASN A 138 -5.33 0.33 -15.94
C ASN A 138 -4.17 1.32 -16.13
N GLY A 139 -3.55 1.76 -15.02
CA GLY A 139 -2.47 2.75 -15.02
C GLY A 139 -2.93 4.20 -15.15
N GLU A 140 -4.24 4.46 -15.25
CA GLU A 140 -4.81 5.80 -15.33
C GLU A 140 -5.45 6.21 -14.00
N LYS A 141 -5.34 7.50 -13.65
CA LYS A 141 -6.01 8.05 -12.48
C LYS A 141 -7.51 8.14 -12.73
N VAL A 142 -8.30 7.44 -11.89
CA VAL A 142 -9.77 7.40 -12.01
C VAL A 142 -10.48 8.17 -10.90
N HIS A 143 -9.80 8.43 -9.78
CA HIS A 143 -10.34 9.25 -8.69
C HIS A 143 -9.21 9.91 -7.87
N PHE A 144 -9.48 11.10 -7.34
CA PHE A 144 -8.62 11.86 -6.44
C PHE A 144 -9.44 12.40 -5.29
N ASN A 145 -9.03 12.10 -4.06
CA ASN A 145 -9.61 12.65 -2.84
C ASN A 145 -8.57 13.49 -2.11
N ASN A 146 -8.88 14.77 -1.90
CA ASN A 146 -8.04 15.69 -1.13
C ASN A 146 -8.61 15.83 0.28
N GLY A 147 -7.87 15.37 1.28
CA GLY A 147 -8.28 15.33 2.67
C GLY A 147 -8.68 13.94 3.18
N GLU A 148 -9.15 13.89 4.43
CA GLU A 148 -9.58 12.66 5.10
C GLU A 148 -10.71 11.98 4.33
N MET A 149 -10.64 10.65 4.22
CA MET A 149 -11.63 9.83 3.54
C MET A 149 -12.34 8.93 4.54
N SER A 150 -13.68 8.94 4.51
CA SER A 150 -14.44 8.02 5.34
C SER A 150 -14.33 6.58 4.85
N LYS A 151 -14.61 5.60 5.73
CA LYS A 151 -14.65 4.19 5.34
C LYS A 151 -15.67 3.96 4.22
N GLU A 152 -16.85 4.58 4.33
CA GLU A 152 -17.92 4.45 3.36
C GLU A 152 -17.51 4.99 1.97
N ASP A 153 -16.91 6.18 1.92
CA ASP A 153 -16.45 6.78 0.66
C ASP A 153 -15.34 5.93 0.02
N LEU A 154 -14.42 5.40 0.84
CA LEU A 154 -13.36 4.51 0.38
C LEU A 154 -13.95 3.22 -0.23
N GLU A 155 -14.88 2.56 0.46
CA GLU A 155 -15.53 1.34 -0.03
C GLU A 155 -16.37 1.60 -1.30
N ASN A 156 -17.14 2.69 -1.33
CA ASN A 156 -17.95 3.07 -2.50
C ASN A 156 -17.07 3.36 -3.72
N THR A 157 -15.95 4.06 -3.53
CA THR A 157 -15.01 4.36 -4.62
C THR A 157 -14.36 3.07 -5.13
N ILE A 158 -13.94 2.17 -4.25
CA ILE A 158 -13.39 0.86 -4.63
C ILE A 158 -14.44 0.06 -5.40
N ALA A 159 -15.67 -0.08 -4.87
CA ALA A 159 -16.74 -0.85 -5.52
C ALA A 159 -17.07 -0.33 -6.93
N LYS A 160 -17.03 0.99 -7.11
CA LYS A 160 -17.26 1.64 -8.42
C LYS A 160 -16.20 1.29 -9.46
N HIS A 161 -14.92 1.11 -9.06
CA HIS A 161 -13.81 1.00 -10.00
C HIS A 161 -13.16 -0.39 -10.03
N LEU A 162 -13.50 -1.31 -9.11
CA LEU A 162 -12.87 -2.64 -9.03
C LEU A 162 -13.34 -3.58 -10.15
N ASN A 163 -14.60 -3.44 -10.60
CA ASN A 163 -15.25 -4.28 -11.63
C ASN A 163 -14.80 -3.93 -13.05
#